data_671939b6686882e9998816344e5f1aa9
#
_entry.id   671939b6686882e9998816344e5f1aa9
#
_cell.length_a   1.000
_cell.length_b   1.000
_cell.length_c   1.000
_cell.angle_alpha   90.00
_cell.angle_beta   90.00
_cell.angle_gamma   90.00
#
_symmetry.space_group_name_H-M   'P 1'
#
loop_
_entity.id
_entity.type
_entity.pdbx_description
1 polymer ?
#
loop_
_entity_poly.entity_id
_entity_poly.type
_entity_poly.pdbx_seq_one_letter_code
_entity_poly.pdbx_strand_id
1 'polypeptide(L)'
;MGKQKGGARKGARRSGNPARREAERLFSGNVMGERMYAAPTSRAAVQPGEVIPVDVPALPDDVGLRDAAPSDAAALEPVIRLADPDNPDGSWRQLPAAIRQSLDADNYTRIRVVEETESGMLVGGAMSLPAAWAFTHPMLIGSPNAHVIAGLVASLDSLAVVEGWRGKGIARALVADVERGAGSHEVGKYGAAVLYVTHEPELTDFYAGLGFTVSPDGIGIPTPAGFICHGPIKGFRFSVKPLRTGVQMESLPTPYGRQLVIRGVLPGPAR
;
A
#
# COMPACT_ATOMS: atom_id res chain seq x y z
N MET A 1 -9.21 -46.72 -36.14
CA MET A 1 -8.18 -45.68 -36.23
C MET A 1 -8.83 -44.30 -36.06
N GLY A 2 -8.90 -43.81 -34.88
CA GLY A 2 -9.49 -42.50 -34.54
C GLY A 2 -8.47 -41.61 -33.86
N LYS A 3 -8.01 -40.56 -34.55
CA LYS A 3 -7.07 -39.58 -34.01
C LYS A 3 -7.81 -38.60 -33.09
N GLN A 4 -7.58 -38.68 -31.79
CA GLN A 4 -7.92 -37.62 -30.83
C GLN A 4 -6.97 -36.41 -31.01
N LYS A 5 -7.54 -35.26 -31.41
CA LYS A 5 -6.85 -33.97 -31.39
C LYS A 5 -6.92 -33.40 -29.97
N GLY A 6 -5.81 -33.43 -29.28
CA GLY A 6 -5.63 -32.74 -28.03
C GLY A 6 -5.63 -31.23 -28.23
N GLY A 7 -6.68 -30.56 -27.75
CA GLY A 7 -6.76 -29.10 -27.69
C GLY A 7 -5.89 -28.57 -26.55
N ALA A 8 -4.76 -27.96 -26.87
CA ALA A 8 -3.95 -27.22 -25.91
C ALA A 8 -4.74 -25.97 -25.45
N ARG A 9 -5.21 -25.97 -24.20
CA ARG A 9 -5.70 -24.78 -23.53
C ARG A 9 -4.53 -23.82 -23.36
N LYS A 10 -4.52 -22.74 -24.17
CA LYS A 10 -3.66 -21.58 -23.93
C LYS A 10 -4.12 -20.91 -22.62
N GLY A 11 -3.41 -21.17 -21.53
CA GLY A 11 -3.58 -20.45 -20.29
C GLY A 11 -3.37 -18.96 -20.55
N ALA A 12 -4.37 -18.14 -20.30
CA ALA A 12 -4.26 -16.70 -20.32
C ALA A 12 -3.25 -16.31 -19.22
N ARG A 13 -2.08 -15.82 -19.63
CA ARG A 13 -1.11 -15.20 -18.73
C ARG A 13 -1.80 -13.96 -18.12
N ARG A 14 -2.25 -14.05 -16.89
CA ARG A 14 -2.63 -12.89 -16.09
C ARG A 14 -1.36 -12.04 -15.91
N SER A 15 -1.32 -10.89 -16.53
CA SER A 15 -0.22 -9.93 -16.35
C SER A 15 -0.35 -9.33 -14.96
N GLY A 16 0.57 -9.60 -14.07
CA GLY A 16 0.66 -8.94 -12.77
C GLY A 16 0.60 -7.40 -12.90
N ASN A 17 0.19 -6.74 -11.82
CA ASN A 17 -0.01 -5.30 -11.75
C ASN A 17 1.22 -4.52 -12.27
N PRO A 18 1.12 -3.75 -13.40
CA PRO A 18 2.25 -3.04 -13.98
C PRO A 18 2.85 -2.00 -13.04
N ALA A 19 2.02 -1.29 -12.27
CA ALA A 19 2.50 -0.30 -11.30
C ALA A 19 3.29 -0.95 -10.16
N ARG A 20 2.86 -2.14 -9.75
CA ARG A 20 3.57 -2.95 -8.75
C ARG A 20 4.91 -3.45 -9.29
N ARG A 21 4.98 -3.94 -10.53
CA ARG A 21 6.24 -4.35 -11.17
C ARG A 21 7.22 -3.19 -11.32
N GLU A 22 6.72 -2.01 -11.60
CA GLU A 22 7.54 -0.81 -11.73
C GLU A 22 8.06 -0.34 -10.37
N ALA A 23 7.24 -0.34 -9.34
CA ALA A 23 7.65 -0.11 -7.97
C ALA A 23 8.75 -1.10 -7.55
N GLU A 24 8.54 -2.39 -7.78
CA GLU A 24 9.48 -3.46 -7.45
C GLU A 24 10.83 -3.31 -8.18
N ARG A 25 10.82 -2.89 -9.46
CA ARG A 25 12.05 -2.62 -10.22
C ARG A 25 12.85 -1.46 -9.63
N LEU A 26 12.18 -0.48 -9.06
CA LEU A 26 12.80 0.68 -8.42
C LEU A 26 13.36 0.35 -7.04
N PHE A 27 12.71 -0.53 -6.29
CA PHE A 27 13.19 -1.00 -5.00
C PHE A 27 14.37 -1.97 -5.12
N SER A 28 14.52 -2.69 -6.23
CA SER A 28 15.60 -3.68 -6.41
C SER A 28 17.00 -3.07 -6.64
N GLY A 29 17.09 -1.76 -6.89
CA GLY A 29 18.36 -1.05 -7.02
C GLY A 29 18.76 -0.35 -5.72
N ASN A 30 19.84 -0.77 -5.07
CA ASN A 30 20.41 -0.15 -3.84
C ASN A 30 20.55 1.38 -3.90
N VAL A 31 20.55 1.98 -5.09
CA VAL A 31 20.71 3.41 -5.30
C VAL A 31 19.44 4.22 -4.98
N MET A 32 18.27 3.59 -4.99
CA MET A 32 17.00 4.28 -4.67
C MET A 32 16.62 4.21 -3.20
N GLY A 33 17.01 3.15 -2.47
CA GLY A 33 16.71 3.01 -1.06
C GLY A 33 17.15 4.24 -0.24
N GLU A 34 18.39 4.69 -0.40
CA GLU A 34 18.90 5.86 0.32
C GLU A 34 18.26 7.19 -0.11
N ARG A 35 17.84 7.32 -1.38
CA ARG A 35 17.18 8.55 -1.89
C ARG A 35 15.70 8.63 -1.55
N MET A 36 15.01 7.51 -1.44
CA MET A 36 13.58 7.48 -1.12
C MET A 36 13.29 7.97 0.31
N TYR A 37 14.23 7.79 1.21
CA TYR A 37 14.03 8.01 2.64
C TYR A 37 14.75 9.25 3.18
N ALA A 38 15.45 10.02 2.32
CA ALA A 38 15.97 11.31 2.72
C ALA A 38 14.81 12.25 3.09
N ALA A 39 14.79 12.73 4.33
CA ALA A 39 13.77 13.65 4.80
C ALA A 39 13.62 14.84 3.84
N PRO A 40 12.39 15.24 3.47
CA PRO A 40 12.18 16.36 2.57
C PRO A 40 12.69 17.64 3.19
N THR A 41 13.61 18.32 2.49
CA THR A 41 14.20 19.60 2.92
C THR A 41 13.28 20.80 2.69
N SER A 42 12.11 20.62 2.06
CA SER A 42 11.19 21.71 1.73
C SER A 42 10.15 21.96 2.83
N ARG A 43 10.16 23.16 3.39
CA ARG A 43 9.23 23.65 4.42
C ARG A 43 7.79 23.92 3.94
N ALA A 44 7.46 23.69 2.68
CA ALA A 44 6.21 24.11 2.05
C ALA A 44 5.10 23.02 2.05
N ALA A 45 5.31 21.89 2.70
CA ALA A 45 4.26 20.89 2.81
C ALA A 45 3.16 21.41 3.78
N VAL A 46 1.92 21.40 3.32
CA VAL A 46 0.77 21.60 4.21
C VAL A 46 0.83 20.50 5.25
N GLN A 47 0.79 20.88 6.52
CA GLN A 47 0.61 19.89 7.57
C GLN A 47 -0.82 19.35 7.42
N PRO A 48 -0.97 18.04 7.14
CA PRO A 48 -2.30 17.42 7.25
C PRO A 48 -2.80 17.66 8.67
N GLY A 49 -4.11 17.74 8.85
CA GLY A 49 -4.73 17.94 10.16
C GLY A 49 -4.36 16.84 11.17
N GLU A 50 -5.07 16.80 12.27
CA GLU A 50 -4.86 15.83 13.34
C GLU A 50 -5.06 14.39 12.84
N VAL A 51 -4.35 13.46 13.45
CA VAL A 51 -4.49 12.02 13.17
C VAL A 51 -5.91 11.58 13.52
N ILE A 52 -6.56 10.88 12.61
CA ILE A 52 -7.85 10.24 12.88
C ILE A 52 -7.57 9.01 13.75
N PRO A 53 -8.15 8.93 14.97
CA PRO A 53 -7.97 7.76 15.83
C PRO A 53 -8.48 6.49 15.14
N VAL A 54 -7.72 5.41 15.28
CA VAL A 54 -8.07 4.09 14.73
C VAL A 54 -8.07 3.08 15.86
N ASP A 55 -9.23 2.47 16.09
CA ASP A 55 -9.36 1.35 17.01
C ASP A 55 -8.99 0.05 16.28
N VAL A 56 -7.97 -0.63 16.78
CA VAL A 56 -7.58 -1.95 16.26
C VAL A 56 -8.49 -3.00 16.89
N PRO A 57 -9.28 -3.73 16.09
CA PRO A 57 -10.16 -4.76 16.62
C PRO A 57 -9.38 -5.82 17.40
N ALA A 58 -9.98 -6.36 18.45
CA ALA A 58 -9.41 -7.48 19.17
C ALA A 58 -9.24 -8.68 18.24
N LEU A 59 -8.10 -9.33 18.37
CA LEU A 59 -7.83 -10.62 17.75
C LEU A 59 -8.37 -11.76 18.59
N PRO A 60 -8.52 -12.98 18.02
CA PRO A 60 -8.69 -14.20 18.80
C PRO A 60 -7.57 -14.36 19.84
N ASP A 61 -7.90 -15.00 20.99
CA ASP A 61 -6.97 -15.14 22.13
C ASP A 61 -5.73 -16.00 21.79
N ASP A 62 -5.83 -16.83 20.75
CA ASP A 62 -4.80 -17.75 20.29
C ASP A 62 -3.80 -17.11 19.31
N VAL A 63 -3.92 -15.83 18.99
CA VAL A 63 -2.98 -15.12 18.11
C VAL A 63 -2.54 -13.77 18.66
N GLY A 64 -1.31 -13.37 18.29
CA GLY A 64 -0.71 -12.07 18.63
C GLY A 64 -0.34 -11.26 17.39
N LEU A 65 -0.53 -9.94 17.44
CA LEU A 65 -0.11 -8.98 16.42
C LEU A 65 1.17 -8.28 16.87
N ARG A 66 2.19 -8.31 16.02
CA ARG A 66 3.49 -7.66 16.29
C ARG A 66 4.16 -7.12 15.04
N ASP A 67 5.22 -6.36 15.19
CA ASP A 67 6.14 -6.02 14.11
C ASP A 67 6.90 -7.27 13.65
N ALA A 68 7.19 -7.33 12.34
CA ALA A 68 8.02 -8.40 11.81
C ALA A 68 9.49 -8.19 12.25
N ALA A 69 10.12 -9.27 12.69
CA ALA A 69 11.55 -9.33 12.95
C ALA A 69 12.32 -9.83 11.71
N PRO A 70 13.62 -9.54 11.58
CA PRO A 70 14.43 -10.07 10.47
C PRO A 70 14.40 -11.60 10.36
N SER A 71 14.24 -12.30 11.47
CA SER A 71 14.09 -13.77 11.52
C SER A 71 12.78 -14.27 10.88
N ASP A 72 11.76 -13.42 10.77
CA ASP A 72 10.47 -13.81 10.21
C ASP A 72 10.47 -13.89 8.68
N ALA A 73 11.47 -13.30 8.02
CA ALA A 73 11.48 -13.13 6.57
C ALA A 73 11.15 -14.42 5.79
N ALA A 74 11.77 -15.54 6.18
CA ALA A 74 11.56 -16.83 5.51
C ALA A 74 10.17 -17.43 5.77
N ALA A 75 9.63 -17.27 6.99
CA ALA A 75 8.30 -17.75 7.37
C ALA A 75 7.19 -16.86 6.84
N LEU A 76 7.43 -15.55 6.71
CA LEU A 76 6.48 -14.56 6.23
C LEU A 76 6.35 -14.54 4.69
N GLU A 77 7.41 -14.89 3.96
CA GLU A 77 7.40 -14.91 2.49
C GLU A 77 6.21 -15.68 1.91
N PRO A 78 5.95 -16.96 2.28
CA PRO A 78 4.82 -17.71 1.76
C PRO A 78 3.47 -17.08 2.13
N VAL A 79 3.36 -16.43 3.29
CA VAL A 79 2.13 -15.74 3.71
C VAL A 79 1.88 -14.53 2.82
N ILE A 80 2.86 -13.64 2.66
CA ILE A 80 2.72 -12.43 1.81
C ILE A 80 2.49 -12.80 0.34
N ARG A 81 3.08 -13.91 -0.12
CA ARG A 81 2.88 -14.42 -1.47
C ARG A 81 1.43 -14.80 -1.77
N LEU A 82 0.62 -15.12 -0.76
CA LEU A 82 -0.82 -15.37 -0.94
C LEU A 82 -1.58 -14.15 -1.46
N ALA A 83 -1.07 -12.95 -1.26
CA ALA A 83 -1.69 -11.72 -1.78
C ALA A 83 -1.56 -11.59 -3.32
N ASP A 84 -0.54 -12.20 -3.92
CA ASP A 84 -0.32 -12.17 -5.38
C ASP A 84 0.53 -13.40 -5.79
N PRO A 85 -0.08 -14.60 -5.76
CA PRO A 85 0.65 -15.87 -5.92
C PRO A 85 1.22 -16.07 -7.33
N ASP A 86 0.60 -15.45 -8.33
CA ASP A 86 0.98 -15.59 -9.74
C ASP A 86 2.05 -14.59 -10.19
N ASN A 87 2.48 -13.68 -9.32
CA ASN A 87 3.46 -12.67 -9.64
C ASN A 87 4.89 -13.14 -9.28
N PRO A 88 5.72 -13.52 -10.25
CA PRO A 88 7.08 -13.97 -9.97
C PRO A 88 7.97 -12.85 -9.39
N ASP A 89 7.58 -11.59 -9.59
CA ASP A 89 8.31 -10.41 -9.14
C ASP A 89 7.55 -9.68 -8.00
N GLY A 90 6.79 -10.42 -7.19
CA GLY A 90 5.98 -9.87 -6.10
C GLY A 90 6.82 -9.21 -5.01
N SER A 91 6.18 -8.32 -4.23
CA SER A 91 6.79 -7.59 -3.11
C SER A 91 7.43 -8.49 -2.05
N TRP A 92 7.02 -9.76 -1.97
CA TRP A 92 7.61 -10.75 -1.09
C TRP A 92 9.13 -10.93 -1.29
N ARG A 93 9.65 -10.68 -2.52
CA ARG A 93 11.11 -10.73 -2.79
C ARG A 93 11.91 -9.66 -2.04
N GLN A 94 11.25 -8.57 -1.72
CA GLN A 94 11.88 -7.44 -1.02
C GLN A 94 11.68 -7.52 0.48
N LEU A 95 10.95 -8.52 0.95
CA LEU A 95 10.57 -8.66 2.35
C LEU A 95 11.75 -8.54 3.34
N PRO A 96 12.93 -9.18 3.11
CA PRO A 96 14.06 -9.01 4.02
C PRO A 96 14.59 -7.56 4.11
N ALA A 97 14.54 -6.83 2.98
CA ALA A 97 14.92 -5.42 2.97
C ALA A 97 13.86 -4.54 3.61
N ALA A 98 12.58 -4.79 3.30
CA ALA A 98 11.44 -4.06 3.86
C ALA A 98 11.35 -4.24 5.39
N ILE A 99 11.60 -5.44 5.92
CA ILE A 99 11.65 -5.67 7.37
C ILE A 99 12.77 -4.85 8.01
N ARG A 100 13.99 -4.85 7.44
CA ARG A 100 15.07 -4.02 7.96
C ARG A 100 14.72 -2.53 7.94
N GLN A 101 14.07 -2.05 6.89
CA GLN A 101 13.61 -0.67 6.78
C GLN A 101 12.52 -0.33 7.80
N SER A 102 11.63 -1.27 8.12
CA SER A 102 10.56 -1.04 9.10
C SER A 102 11.07 -0.89 10.53
N LEU A 103 12.31 -1.31 10.80
CA LEU A 103 12.97 -1.13 12.09
C LEU A 103 13.70 0.21 12.21
N ASP A 104 13.84 0.94 11.11
CA ASP A 104 14.42 2.28 11.12
C ASP A 104 13.35 3.30 11.53
N ALA A 105 13.62 4.04 12.61
CA ALA A 105 12.69 5.04 13.14
C ALA A 105 12.39 6.18 12.15
N ASP A 106 13.29 6.43 11.20
CA ASP A 106 13.11 7.44 10.16
C ASP A 106 12.33 6.96 8.93
N ASN A 107 11.87 5.71 8.94
CA ASN A 107 11.17 5.10 7.83
C ASN A 107 9.74 4.69 8.24
N TYR A 108 8.73 5.05 7.44
CA TYR A 108 7.37 4.63 7.75
C TYR A 108 6.95 3.30 7.07
N THR A 109 7.88 2.56 6.46
CA THR A 109 7.64 1.16 6.08
C THR A 109 7.21 0.37 7.30
N ARG A 110 6.08 -0.32 7.22
CA ARG A 110 5.59 -1.16 8.31
C ARG A 110 5.28 -2.56 7.79
N ILE A 111 5.90 -3.52 8.45
CA ILE A 111 5.63 -4.94 8.20
C ILE A 111 5.04 -5.52 9.47
N ARG A 112 3.77 -5.93 9.39
CA ARG A 112 3.04 -6.49 10.54
C ARG A 112 2.77 -7.96 10.31
N VAL A 113 2.87 -8.72 11.38
CA VAL A 113 2.58 -10.16 11.37
C VAL A 113 1.58 -10.52 12.46
N VAL A 114 0.75 -11.51 12.18
CA VAL A 114 -0.07 -12.19 13.17
C VAL A 114 0.47 -13.60 13.34
N GLU A 115 0.80 -13.92 14.57
CA GLU A 115 1.44 -15.17 14.97
C GLU A 115 0.50 -15.97 15.89
N GLU A 116 0.35 -17.26 15.65
CA GLU A 116 -0.30 -18.17 16.57
C GLU A 116 0.56 -18.34 17.82
N THR A 117 -0.02 -18.08 18.98
CA THR A 117 0.72 -17.94 20.24
C THR A 117 1.38 -19.25 20.68
N GLU A 118 0.73 -20.41 20.44
CA GLU A 118 1.21 -21.72 20.88
C GLU A 118 2.35 -22.25 20.00
N SER A 119 2.20 -22.15 18.67
CA SER A 119 3.16 -22.74 17.72
C SER A 119 4.22 -21.77 17.22
N GLY A 120 3.98 -20.46 17.33
CA GLY A 120 4.81 -19.43 16.69
C GLY A 120 4.61 -19.33 15.18
N MET A 121 3.58 -19.99 14.61
CA MET A 121 3.31 -19.98 13.18
C MET A 121 2.74 -18.63 12.75
N LEU A 122 3.27 -18.06 11.66
CA LEU A 122 2.72 -16.84 11.07
C LEU A 122 1.45 -17.17 10.26
N VAL A 123 0.33 -16.62 10.69
CA VAL A 123 -1.00 -16.88 10.13
C VAL A 123 -1.56 -15.72 9.33
N GLY A 124 -0.93 -14.55 9.42
CA GLY A 124 -1.28 -13.37 8.64
C GLY A 124 -0.13 -12.38 8.55
N GLY A 125 -0.18 -11.52 7.54
CA GLY A 125 0.80 -10.46 7.36
C GLY A 125 0.28 -9.31 6.54
N ALA A 126 0.80 -8.11 6.83
CA ALA A 126 0.55 -6.90 6.07
C ALA A 126 1.86 -6.14 5.85
N MET A 127 1.99 -5.57 4.65
CA MET A 127 3.11 -4.72 4.28
C MET A 127 2.59 -3.37 3.80
N SER A 128 3.00 -2.30 4.48
CA SER A 128 2.71 -0.92 4.09
C SER A 128 4.01 -0.19 3.77
N LEU A 129 4.00 0.50 2.65
CA LEU A 129 5.16 1.17 2.07
C LEU A 129 4.81 2.61 1.71
N PRO A 130 5.81 3.50 1.54
CA PRO A 130 5.64 4.78 0.86
C PRO A 130 5.07 4.58 -0.55
N ALA A 131 4.33 5.57 -1.06
CA ALA A 131 3.79 5.54 -2.41
C ALA A 131 4.92 5.63 -3.47
N ALA A 132 5.57 4.51 -3.75
CA ALA A 132 6.73 4.43 -4.65
C ALA A 132 6.45 4.95 -6.07
N TRP A 133 5.20 4.87 -6.55
CA TRP A 133 4.80 5.41 -7.84
C TRP A 133 5.08 6.92 -7.97
N ALA A 134 5.16 7.67 -6.86
CA ALA A 134 5.48 9.10 -6.89
C ALA A 134 6.87 9.37 -7.49
N PHE A 135 7.82 8.45 -7.35
CA PHE A 135 9.17 8.61 -7.90
C PHE A 135 9.27 8.30 -9.39
N THR A 136 8.31 7.58 -9.94
CA THR A 136 8.27 7.19 -11.35
C THR A 136 7.25 7.96 -12.15
N HIS A 137 6.40 8.74 -11.48
CA HIS A 137 5.37 9.52 -12.15
C HIS A 137 6.01 10.61 -13.02
N PRO A 138 5.66 10.73 -14.34
CA PRO A 138 6.32 11.65 -15.26
C PRO A 138 6.37 13.10 -14.79
N MET A 139 5.32 13.58 -14.11
CA MET A 139 5.25 14.94 -13.56
C MET A 139 6.06 15.16 -12.28
N LEU A 140 6.58 14.09 -11.68
CA LEU A 140 7.26 14.12 -10.38
C LEU A 140 8.73 13.72 -10.45
N ILE A 141 9.17 13.11 -11.55
CA ILE A 141 10.56 12.67 -11.73
C ILE A 141 11.50 13.87 -11.52
N GLY A 142 12.43 13.72 -10.56
CA GLY A 142 13.38 14.78 -10.21
C GLY A 142 12.78 15.93 -9.39
N SER A 143 11.48 15.92 -9.10
CA SER A 143 10.83 16.95 -8.28
C SER A 143 10.91 16.61 -6.79
N PRO A 144 11.16 17.60 -5.91
CA PRO A 144 11.04 17.40 -4.46
C PRO A 144 9.63 16.97 -4.04
N ASN A 145 8.60 17.27 -4.84
CA ASN A 145 7.22 16.84 -4.56
C ASN A 145 7.05 15.31 -4.59
N ALA A 146 7.91 14.57 -5.28
CA ALA A 146 7.89 13.11 -5.25
C ALA A 146 8.09 12.57 -3.82
N HIS A 147 9.07 13.10 -3.10
CA HIS A 147 9.33 12.72 -1.70
C HIS A 147 8.19 13.12 -0.77
N VAL A 148 7.62 14.32 -1.00
CA VAL A 148 6.48 14.80 -0.21
C VAL A 148 5.27 13.88 -0.39
N ILE A 149 4.91 13.55 -1.64
CA ILE A 149 3.78 12.65 -1.94
C ILE A 149 4.05 11.25 -1.40
N ALA A 150 5.24 10.70 -1.63
CA ALA A 150 5.60 9.39 -1.09
C ALA A 150 5.50 9.33 0.44
N GLY A 151 5.82 10.44 1.14
CA GLY A 151 5.69 10.55 2.59
C GLY A 151 4.24 10.74 3.08
N LEU A 152 3.39 11.40 2.31
CA LEU A 152 2.01 11.69 2.70
C LEU A 152 0.99 10.63 2.24
N VAL A 153 1.40 9.74 1.34
CA VAL A 153 0.54 8.69 0.79
C VAL A 153 1.16 7.33 1.11
N ALA A 154 0.57 6.63 2.07
CA ALA A 154 0.96 5.25 2.37
C ALA A 154 0.26 4.28 1.43
N SER A 155 0.95 3.24 1.00
CA SER A 155 0.40 2.11 0.24
C SER A 155 0.27 0.89 1.14
N LEU A 156 -0.90 0.29 1.22
CA LEU A 156 -1.04 -1.08 1.69
C LEU A 156 -0.70 -1.98 0.51
N ASP A 157 0.55 -2.41 0.45
CA ASP A 157 1.11 -3.14 -0.70
C ASP A 157 0.72 -4.62 -0.69
N SER A 158 0.69 -5.23 0.49
CA SER A 158 0.31 -6.63 0.65
C SER A 158 -0.50 -6.83 1.92
N LEU A 159 -1.52 -7.67 1.83
CA LEU A 159 -2.35 -8.13 2.94
C LEU A 159 -2.74 -9.58 2.68
N ALA A 160 -2.37 -10.47 3.59
CA ALA A 160 -2.69 -11.89 3.44
C ALA A 160 -3.00 -12.55 4.79
N VAL A 161 -3.90 -13.53 4.75
CA VAL A 161 -4.24 -14.40 5.89
C VAL A 161 -4.30 -15.84 5.36
N VAL A 162 -3.64 -16.74 6.08
CA VAL A 162 -3.64 -18.17 5.80
C VAL A 162 -5.06 -18.72 5.83
N GLU A 163 -5.42 -19.63 4.93
CA GLU A 163 -6.79 -20.06 4.68
C GLU A 163 -7.54 -20.49 5.94
N GLY A 164 -6.96 -21.35 6.77
CA GLY A 164 -7.59 -21.82 8.03
C GLY A 164 -7.83 -20.74 9.09
N TRP A 165 -7.28 -19.54 8.87
CA TRP A 165 -7.38 -18.39 9.76
C TRP A 165 -8.25 -17.26 9.20
N ARG A 166 -8.78 -17.42 8.00
CA ARG A 166 -9.71 -16.45 7.39
C ARG A 166 -11.04 -16.40 8.14
N GLY A 167 -11.75 -15.28 7.99
CA GLY A 167 -13.06 -15.10 8.66
C GLY A 167 -12.99 -14.76 10.16
N LYS A 168 -11.81 -14.81 10.78
CA LYS A 168 -11.60 -14.55 12.22
C LYS A 168 -11.23 -13.09 12.56
N GLY A 169 -11.37 -12.15 11.62
CA GLY A 169 -11.09 -10.72 11.87
C GLY A 169 -9.63 -10.30 11.69
N ILE A 170 -8.69 -11.23 11.44
CA ILE A 170 -7.24 -10.97 11.34
C ILE A 170 -6.91 -9.90 10.29
N ALA A 171 -7.45 -10.01 9.07
CA ALA A 171 -7.19 -9.02 8.03
C ALA A 171 -7.67 -7.61 8.42
N ARG A 172 -8.81 -7.52 9.11
CA ARG A 172 -9.35 -6.24 9.62
C ARG A 172 -8.43 -5.64 10.68
N ALA A 173 -7.92 -6.44 11.61
CA ALA A 173 -6.98 -5.99 12.63
C ALA A 173 -5.65 -5.54 12.03
N LEU A 174 -5.11 -6.27 11.04
CA LEU A 174 -3.90 -5.89 10.31
C LEU A 174 -4.05 -4.55 9.60
N VAL A 175 -5.17 -4.33 8.87
CA VAL A 175 -5.44 -3.05 8.19
C VAL A 175 -5.54 -1.92 9.19
N ALA A 176 -6.32 -2.08 10.27
CA ALA A 176 -6.48 -1.06 11.31
C ALA A 176 -5.15 -0.71 12.00
N ASP A 177 -4.29 -1.70 12.25
CA ASP A 177 -2.97 -1.46 12.84
C ASP A 177 -2.03 -0.74 11.87
N VAL A 178 -2.08 -1.06 10.58
CA VAL A 178 -1.35 -0.31 9.53
C VAL A 178 -1.85 1.13 9.44
N GLU A 179 -3.18 1.36 9.46
CA GLU A 179 -3.78 2.71 9.46
C GLU A 179 -3.28 3.52 10.65
N ARG A 180 -3.39 2.95 11.86
CA ARG A 180 -2.93 3.58 13.10
C ARG A 180 -1.45 3.95 13.00
N GLY A 181 -0.61 3.01 12.56
CA GLY A 181 0.82 3.21 12.43
C GLY A 181 1.19 4.26 11.37
N ALA A 182 0.59 4.19 10.18
CA ALA A 182 0.88 5.14 9.10
C ALA A 182 0.43 6.58 9.45
N GLY A 183 -0.72 6.73 10.11
CA GLY A 183 -1.22 8.04 10.54
C GLY A 183 -0.44 8.66 11.69
N SER A 184 -0.02 7.86 12.67
CA SER A 184 0.67 8.34 13.88
C SER A 184 2.18 8.45 13.74
N HIS A 185 2.75 7.97 12.64
CA HIS A 185 4.19 7.95 12.46
C HIS A 185 4.78 9.37 12.39
N GLU A 186 5.65 9.70 13.34
CA GLU A 186 6.26 11.04 13.46
C GLU A 186 7.52 11.20 12.61
N VAL A 187 7.82 10.26 11.73
CA VAL A 187 9.03 10.32 10.90
C VAL A 187 9.03 11.56 10.04
N GLY A 188 10.08 12.33 10.18
CA GLY A 188 10.30 13.55 9.42
C GLY A 188 9.22 14.62 9.57
N LYS A 189 8.43 14.62 10.64
CA LYS A 189 7.29 15.53 10.93
C LYS A 189 6.03 15.31 10.10
N TYR A 190 5.97 14.29 9.25
CA TYR A 190 4.84 14.05 8.35
C TYR A 190 4.42 12.57 8.38
N GLY A 191 3.47 12.23 9.23
CA GLY A 191 2.78 10.95 9.08
C GLY A 191 1.92 10.94 7.82
N ALA A 192 1.57 9.77 7.30
CA ALA A 192 0.74 9.66 6.12
C ALA A 192 -0.62 10.36 6.31
N ALA A 193 -1.04 11.08 5.28
CA ALA A 193 -2.34 11.74 5.24
C ALA A 193 -3.44 10.78 4.77
N VAL A 194 -3.07 9.83 3.92
CA VAL A 194 -3.97 8.81 3.38
C VAL A 194 -3.27 7.45 3.31
N LEU A 195 -4.06 6.40 3.45
CA LEU A 195 -3.69 5.03 3.07
C LEU A 195 -4.44 4.66 1.81
N TYR A 196 -3.74 4.15 0.79
CA TYR A 196 -4.39 3.59 -0.38
C TYR A 196 -3.99 2.13 -0.58
N VAL A 197 -4.84 1.42 -1.29
CA VAL A 197 -4.60 0.04 -1.73
C VAL A 197 -5.07 -0.13 -3.16
N THR A 198 -4.35 -0.91 -3.93
CA THR A 198 -4.77 -1.40 -5.24
C THR A 198 -5.15 -2.87 -5.11
N HIS A 199 -6.38 -3.22 -5.45
CA HIS A 199 -6.92 -4.56 -5.23
C HIS A 199 -7.79 -5.03 -6.40
N GLU A 200 -8.06 -6.32 -6.48
CA GLU A 200 -9.01 -6.92 -7.41
C GLU A 200 -10.44 -6.46 -7.08
N PRO A 201 -11.35 -6.40 -8.09
CA PRO A 201 -12.73 -5.97 -7.90
C PRO A 201 -13.50 -6.76 -6.84
N GLU A 202 -13.16 -8.03 -6.65
CA GLU A 202 -13.77 -8.94 -5.68
C GLU A 202 -13.57 -8.53 -4.23
N LEU A 203 -12.53 -7.72 -3.95
CA LEU A 203 -12.23 -7.20 -2.62
C LEU A 203 -12.86 -5.82 -2.35
N THR A 204 -13.66 -5.31 -3.29
CA THR A 204 -14.30 -3.98 -3.16
C THR A 204 -15.12 -3.85 -1.88
N ASP A 205 -16.00 -4.82 -1.61
CA ASP A 205 -16.87 -4.80 -0.43
C ASP A 205 -16.08 -4.93 0.88
N PHE A 206 -14.98 -5.68 0.86
CA PHE A 206 -14.08 -5.80 2.01
C PHE A 206 -13.49 -4.43 2.37
N TYR A 207 -12.89 -3.72 1.42
CA TYR A 207 -12.29 -2.41 1.69
C TYR A 207 -13.34 -1.33 1.98
N ALA A 208 -14.47 -1.34 1.28
CA ALA A 208 -15.59 -0.43 1.58
C ALA A 208 -16.11 -0.65 3.02
N GLY A 209 -16.22 -1.90 3.46
CA GLY A 209 -16.59 -2.26 4.84
C GLY A 209 -15.57 -1.84 5.91
N LEU A 210 -14.33 -1.52 5.51
CA LEU A 210 -13.30 -0.93 6.35
C LEU A 210 -13.28 0.61 6.31
N GLY A 211 -14.22 1.23 5.59
CA GLY A 211 -14.34 2.69 5.47
C GLY A 211 -13.45 3.30 4.39
N PHE A 212 -12.92 2.50 3.47
CA PHE A 212 -12.23 3.03 2.30
C PHE A 212 -13.24 3.52 1.25
N THR A 213 -12.89 4.60 0.58
CA THR A 213 -13.61 5.06 -0.62
C THR A 213 -13.00 4.40 -1.85
N VAL A 214 -13.82 3.70 -2.62
CA VAL A 214 -13.39 2.95 -3.79
C VAL A 214 -13.47 3.77 -5.07
N SER A 215 -12.41 3.74 -5.88
CA SER A 215 -12.35 4.34 -7.22
C SER A 215 -12.02 3.30 -8.27
N PRO A 216 -12.81 3.17 -9.34
CA PRO A 216 -12.49 2.27 -10.43
C PRO A 216 -11.33 2.76 -11.32
N ASP A 217 -11.18 4.09 -11.45
CA ASP A 217 -10.34 4.70 -12.48
C ASP A 217 -9.05 5.34 -11.90
N GLY A 218 -8.76 5.12 -10.61
CA GLY A 218 -7.54 5.62 -10.00
C GLY A 218 -7.76 6.80 -9.06
N ILE A 219 -6.65 7.41 -8.65
CA ILE A 219 -6.61 8.52 -7.72
C ILE A 219 -5.95 9.73 -8.36
N GLY A 220 -6.30 10.92 -7.89
CA GLY A 220 -5.73 12.18 -8.32
C GLY A 220 -5.37 13.09 -7.16
N ILE A 221 -4.20 13.72 -7.23
CA ILE A 221 -3.71 14.66 -6.22
C ILE A 221 -3.48 16.02 -6.87
N PRO A 222 -4.22 17.07 -6.48
CA PRO A 222 -3.94 18.44 -6.92
C PRO A 222 -2.60 18.91 -6.37
N THR A 223 -1.80 19.55 -7.21
CA THR A 223 -0.54 20.18 -6.83
C THR A 223 -0.50 21.61 -7.37
N PRO A 224 0.41 22.47 -6.87
CA PRO A 224 0.61 23.79 -7.46
C PRO A 224 1.02 23.76 -8.94
N ALA A 225 1.68 22.69 -9.38
CA ALA A 225 2.13 22.51 -10.77
C ALA A 225 1.09 21.86 -11.68
N GLY A 226 -0.06 21.41 -11.13
CA GLY A 226 -1.10 20.73 -11.88
C GLY A 226 -1.73 19.59 -11.13
N PHE A 227 -2.23 18.59 -11.86
CA PHE A 227 -2.97 17.46 -11.31
C PHE A 227 -2.22 16.16 -11.59
N ILE A 228 -1.88 15.44 -10.53
CA ILE A 228 -1.17 14.17 -10.62
C ILE A 228 -2.19 13.04 -10.53
N CYS A 229 -2.21 12.16 -11.54
CA CYS A 229 -3.09 11.00 -11.61
C CYS A 229 -2.30 9.70 -11.47
N HIS A 230 -2.77 8.79 -10.63
CA HIS A 230 -2.26 7.43 -10.53
C HIS A 230 -3.38 6.44 -10.88
N GLY A 231 -3.21 5.72 -11.97
CA GLY A 231 -4.22 4.84 -12.57
C GLY A 231 -4.87 5.46 -13.82
N PRO A 232 -5.80 4.77 -14.46
CA PRO A 232 -6.33 3.46 -14.08
C PRO A 232 -5.35 2.30 -14.29
N ILE A 233 -5.54 1.22 -13.52
CA ILE A 233 -4.80 -0.03 -13.70
C ILE A 233 -5.80 -1.11 -14.10
N LYS A 234 -5.61 -1.69 -15.29
CA LYS A 234 -6.55 -2.68 -15.83
C LYS A 234 -6.70 -3.89 -14.91
N GLY A 235 -7.94 -4.20 -14.55
CA GLY A 235 -8.27 -5.34 -13.69
C GLY A 235 -8.17 -5.05 -12.18
N PHE A 236 -7.88 -3.80 -11.80
CA PHE A 236 -7.77 -3.39 -10.40
C PHE A 236 -8.68 -2.21 -10.06
N ARG A 237 -8.96 -2.06 -8.78
CA ARG A 237 -9.60 -0.91 -8.14
C ARG A 237 -8.63 -0.22 -7.22
N PHE A 238 -8.88 1.04 -6.95
CA PHE A 238 -8.18 1.83 -5.94
C PHE A 238 -9.13 2.06 -4.79
N SER A 239 -8.67 1.81 -3.58
CA SER A 239 -9.40 2.17 -2.36
C SER A 239 -8.53 3.08 -1.53
N VAL A 240 -9.10 4.18 -1.03
CA VAL A 240 -8.38 5.22 -0.28
C VAL A 240 -9.11 5.51 1.00
N LYS A 241 -8.35 5.67 2.07
CA LYS A 241 -8.87 6.08 3.38
C LYS A 241 -8.06 7.26 3.92
N PRO A 242 -8.71 8.35 4.39
CA PRO A 242 -8.01 9.43 5.06
C PRO A 242 -7.52 8.96 6.42
N LEU A 243 -6.29 9.32 6.76
CA LEU A 243 -5.68 9.06 8.07
C LEU A 243 -5.60 10.34 8.92
N ARG A 244 -5.90 11.49 8.32
CA ARG A 244 -5.85 12.80 8.99
C ARG A 244 -7.07 13.63 8.67
N THR A 245 -7.47 14.47 9.62
CA THR A 245 -8.52 15.46 9.42
C THR A 245 -8.08 16.48 8.35
N GLY A 246 -9.06 17.09 7.67
CA GLY A 246 -8.78 18.04 6.58
C GLY A 246 -8.50 17.40 5.22
N VAL A 247 -8.26 16.10 5.15
CA VAL A 247 -8.26 15.37 3.87
C VAL A 247 -9.68 15.23 3.35
N GLN A 248 -9.90 15.66 2.13
CA GLN A 248 -11.19 15.58 1.44
C GLN A 248 -11.04 14.73 0.19
N MET A 249 -12.04 13.90 -0.08
CA MET A 249 -12.08 13.05 -1.24
C MET A 249 -13.33 13.31 -2.05
N GLU A 250 -13.16 13.51 -3.36
CA GLU A 250 -14.25 13.81 -4.29
C GLU A 250 -14.05 13.06 -5.59
N SER A 251 -15.10 12.41 -6.09
CA SER A 251 -15.05 11.73 -7.38
C SER A 251 -15.30 12.74 -8.51
N LEU A 252 -14.26 13.06 -9.28
CA LEU A 252 -14.31 14.02 -10.37
C LEU A 252 -14.03 13.37 -11.73
N PRO A 253 -14.69 13.84 -12.81
CA PRO A 253 -14.33 13.45 -14.16
C PRO A 253 -12.95 14.01 -14.51
N THR A 254 -12.09 13.18 -15.08
CA THR A 254 -10.77 13.54 -15.59
C THR A 254 -10.61 13.00 -17.02
N PRO A 255 -9.58 13.40 -17.78
CA PRO A 255 -9.29 12.80 -19.07
C PRO A 255 -9.04 11.29 -19.04
N TYR A 256 -8.74 10.74 -17.85
CA TYR A 256 -8.44 9.32 -17.62
C TYR A 256 -9.58 8.55 -16.98
N GLY A 257 -10.80 9.08 -17.00
CA GLY A 257 -11.97 8.52 -16.34
C GLY A 257 -12.37 9.27 -15.08
N ARG A 258 -13.19 8.64 -14.26
CA ARG A 258 -13.72 9.24 -13.03
C ARG A 258 -12.80 8.90 -11.86
N GLN A 259 -11.89 9.80 -11.52
CA GLN A 259 -10.90 9.57 -10.47
C GLN A 259 -11.34 10.11 -9.11
N LEU A 260 -10.85 9.47 -8.05
CA LEU A 260 -10.98 9.95 -6.70
C LEU A 260 -9.91 11.02 -6.43
N VAL A 261 -10.33 12.28 -6.37
CA VAL A 261 -9.44 13.42 -6.11
C VAL A 261 -9.26 13.59 -4.61
N ILE A 262 -8.00 13.57 -4.18
CA ILE A 262 -7.60 13.68 -2.78
C ILE A 262 -7.06 15.09 -2.55
N ARG A 263 -7.80 15.91 -1.81
CA ARG A 263 -7.43 17.29 -1.43
C ARG A 263 -6.93 17.33 0.01
N GLY A 264 -6.16 18.37 0.34
CA GLY A 264 -5.64 18.55 1.70
C GLY A 264 -4.38 17.75 1.99
N VAL A 265 -3.82 17.03 0.99
CA VAL A 265 -2.53 16.34 1.09
C VAL A 265 -1.38 17.30 0.79
N LEU A 266 -1.55 18.16 -0.21
CA LEU A 266 -0.56 19.17 -0.61
C LEU A 266 -1.17 20.58 -0.58
N PRO A 267 -0.36 21.64 -0.47
CA PRO A 267 -0.85 23.00 -0.66
C PRO A 267 -1.55 23.09 -2.00
N GLY A 268 -2.76 23.60 -1.98
CA GLY A 268 -3.47 23.93 -3.20
C GLY A 268 -2.70 24.98 -4.02
N PRO A 269 -3.01 25.16 -5.33
CA PRO A 269 -2.45 26.26 -6.09
C PRO A 269 -2.75 27.57 -5.35
N ALA A 270 -1.75 28.44 -5.28
CA ALA A 270 -1.95 29.80 -4.78
C ALA A 270 -3.08 30.43 -5.61
N ARG A 271 -4.14 30.90 -4.93
CA ARG A 271 -5.25 31.61 -5.56
C ARG A 271 -4.80 32.97 -6.01
#